data_97d6ac51b10200bc2749a0c5dba23594
#
_entry.id   97d6ac51b10200bc2749a0c5dba23594
#
_cell.length_a   1.000
_cell.length_b   1.000
_cell.length_c   1.000
_cell.angle_alpha   90.00
_cell.angle_beta   90.00
_cell.angle_gamma   90.00
#
_symmetry.space_group_name_H-M   'P 1'
#
loop_
_entity.id
_entity.type
_entity.pdbx_description
1 polymer ?
#
loop_
_entity_poly.entity_id
_entity_poly.type
_entity_poly.pdbx_seq_one_letter_code
_entity_poly.pdbx_strand_id
1 'polypeptide(L)'
;MQQVRKLAVGPTLVKTDRPLDQAESEQLMRKLAADPNVEYVEVDQIMRATLIPNDTRFSEQWGFGTSNAGINIRPAWDKATGTGVVVAVIDTGITNHADLNANILPGYDFISDAAMARDGNGRDNNPNDEGDWYGANECGSGIPAANSSWHGTHVAGTVAAVTNNSTGVAGTAFNAKVVPVRVLGKCGGYTSDIADAIVWASGGTVSGVPANANPAEVINLSLGGGGSCSTTYQNAIDGAVGRGTTVVVAAGNCNTNVSSSVPANCPNVIAVAATTSAGARASFSNYGTGIDISAPGQSILSTLNTGTTRPGSATYA
;
A
#
# COMPACT_ATOMS: atom_id res chain seq x y z
N MET A 1 27.68 -36.37 -5.93
CA MET A 1 27.42 -35.44 -7.07
C MET A 1 27.38 -36.25 -8.36
N GLN A 2 26.33 -36.13 -9.16
CA GLN A 2 26.13 -36.92 -10.36
C GLN A 2 26.20 -36.00 -11.60
N GLN A 3 26.95 -36.37 -12.61
CA GLN A 3 26.91 -35.73 -13.92
C GLN A 3 25.58 -36.07 -14.61
N VAL A 4 24.85 -35.06 -15.05
CA VAL A 4 23.55 -35.23 -15.72
C VAL A 4 23.73 -35.24 -17.23
N ARG A 5 24.30 -34.18 -17.79
CA ARG A 5 24.58 -34.06 -19.23
C ARG A 5 25.57 -32.93 -19.54
N LYS A 6 26.14 -32.94 -20.71
CA LYS A 6 26.90 -31.82 -21.27
C LYS A 6 25.94 -30.86 -21.97
N LEU A 7 26.09 -29.56 -21.74
CA LEU A 7 25.31 -28.54 -22.45
C LEU A 7 25.90 -28.30 -23.86
N ALA A 8 25.07 -27.86 -24.78
CA ALA A 8 25.51 -27.57 -26.15
C ALA A 8 26.55 -26.44 -26.22
N VAL A 9 26.56 -25.57 -25.22
CA VAL A 9 27.49 -24.42 -25.09
C VAL A 9 28.78 -24.76 -24.31
N GLY A 10 29.00 -26.06 -23.96
CA GLY A 10 30.24 -26.56 -23.40
C GLY A 10 30.17 -27.06 -21.96
N PRO A 11 29.56 -26.36 -20.98
CA PRO A 11 29.57 -26.78 -19.58
C PRO A 11 28.91 -28.13 -19.33
N THR A 12 29.24 -28.74 -18.19
CA THR A 12 28.61 -29.99 -17.72
C THR A 12 27.62 -29.70 -16.59
N LEU A 13 26.36 -30.07 -16.80
CA LEU A 13 25.36 -30.01 -15.73
C LEU A 13 25.59 -31.14 -14.73
N VAL A 14 25.71 -30.77 -13.47
CA VAL A 14 25.85 -31.71 -12.34
C VAL A 14 24.71 -31.54 -11.36
N LYS A 15 24.30 -32.63 -10.72
CA LYS A 15 23.27 -32.64 -9.69
C LYS A 15 23.87 -33.11 -8.37
N THR A 16 23.53 -32.45 -7.27
CA THR A 16 23.85 -32.88 -5.93
C THR A 16 22.94 -34.02 -5.49
N ASP A 17 23.44 -34.87 -4.60
CA ASP A 17 22.69 -36.06 -4.14
C ASP A 17 21.52 -35.71 -3.20
N ARG A 18 21.54 -34.49 -2.66
CA ARG A 18 20.47 -33.89 -1.86
C ARG A 18 20.34 -32.38 -2.16
N PRO A 19 19.21 -31.76 -1.82
CA PRO A 19 19.12 -30.30 -1.80
C PRO A 19 20.17 -29.72 -0.86
N LEU A 20 20.77 -28.62 -1.27
CA LEU A 20 21.72 -27.84 -0.48
C LEU A 20 21.05 -26.51 -0.08
N ASP A 21 21.36 -26.02 1.11
CA ASP A 21 21.07 -24.64 1.46
C ASP A 21 22.02 -23.65 0.74
N GLN A 22 21.80 -22.36 0.92
CA GLN A 22 22.60 -21.33 0.25
C GLN A 22 24.09 -21.42 0.64
N ALA A 23 24.40 -21.58 1.93
CA ALA A 23 25.75 -21.61 2.42
C ALA A 23 26.51 -22.85 1.92
N GLU A 24 25.87 -24.01 1.94
CA GLU A 24 26.39 -25.27 1.40
C GLU A 24 26.63 -25.18 -0.10
N SER A 25 25.70 -24.57 -0.83
CA SER A 25 25.82 -24.33 -2.27
C SER A 25 27.01 -23.44 -2.62
N GLU A 26 27.15 -22.32 -1.91
CA GLU A 26 28.29 -21.42 -2.09
C GLU A 26 29.63 -22.07 -1.75
N GLN A 27 29.68 -22.88 -0.70
CA GLN A 27 30.88 -23.62 -0.32
C GLN A 27 31.26 -24.64 -1.39
N LEU A 28 30.27 -25.38 -1.92
CA LEU A 28 30.50 -26.35 -2.99
C LEU A 28 31.00 -25.66 -4.26
N MET A 29 30.39 -24.54 -4.66
CA MET A 29 30.83 -23.77 -5.84
C MET A 29 32.27 -23.28 -5.69
N ARG A 30 32.64 -22.72 -4.52
CA ARG A 30 34.04 -22.32 -4.24
C ARG A 30 35.00 -23.48 -4.32
N LYS A 31 34.63 -24.66 -3.80
CA LYS A 31 35.46 -25.86 -3.87
C LYS A 31 35.69 -26.34 -5.30
N LEU A 32 34.64 -26.33 -6.13
CA LEU A 32 34.73 -26.71 -7.55
C LEU A 32 35.56 -25.70 -8.38
N ALA A 33 35.31 -24.42 -8.13
CA ALA A 33 36.06 -23.35 -8.81
C ALA A 33 37.55 -23.30 -8.45
N ALA A 34 37.97 -23.95 -7.37
CA ALA A 34 39.39 -24.06 -7.00
C ALA A 34 40.18 -25.08 -7.84
N ASP A 35 39.51 -25.95 -8.62
CA ASP A 35 40.16 -26.89 -9.53
C ASP A 35 40.62 -26.12 -10.80
N PRO A 36 41.94 -26.17 -11.16
CA PRO A 36 42.47 -25.45 -12.31
C PRO A 36 41.86 -25.91 -13.66
N ASN A 37 41.19 -27.04 -13.71
CA ASN A 37 40.47 -27.51 -14.91
C ASN A 37 39.03 -27.01 -14.99
N VAL A 38 38.55 -26.26 -14.00
CA VAL A 38 37.19 -25.68 -13.96
C VAL A 38 37.28 -24.21 -14.28
N GLU A 39 36.71 -23.83 -15.42
CA GLU A 39 36.68 -22.45 -15.91
C GLU A 39 35.72 -21.58 -15.10
N TYR A 40 34.54 -22.11 -14.79
CA TYR A 40 33.51 -21.47 -13.94
C TYR A 40 32.54 -22.49 -13.35
N VAL A 41 31.84 -22.05 -12.29
CA VAL A 41 30.76 -22.80 -11.65
C VAL A 41 29.60 -21.83 -11.39
N GLU A 42 28.40 -22.21 -11.79
CA GLU A 42 27.19 -21.44 -11.56
C GLU A 42 26.02 -22.34 -11.18
N VAL A 43 24.99 -21.78 -10.60
CA VAL A 43 23.75 -22.50 -10.25
C VAL A 43 22.86 -22.55 -11.47
N ASP A 44 22.37 -23.75 -11.83
CA ASP A 44 21.32 -23.92 -12.83
C ASP A 44 19.97 -23.44 -12.25
N GLN A 45 19.59 -22.23 -12.61
CA GLN A 45 18.43 -21.56 -12.08
C GLN A 45 17.16 -21.95 -12.85
N ILE A 46 16.07 -22.18 -12.11
CA ILE A 46 14.76 -22.35 -12.73
C ILE A 46 14.26 -20.97 -13.21
N MET A 47 14.23 -20.80 -14.52
CA MET A 47 13.62 -19.62 -15.14
C MET A 47 12.11 -19.82 -15.24
N ARG A 48 11.36 -18.78 -14.92
CA ARG A 48 9.89 -18.75 -15.03
C ARG A 48 9.49 -17.59 -15.94
N ALA A 49 8.35 -17.74 -16.62
CA ALA A 49 7.74 -16.61 -17.32
C ALA A 49 7.32 -15.58 -16.28
N THR A 50 7.82 -14.35 -16.41
CA THR A 50 7.47 -13.25 -15.53
C THR A 50 6.05 -12.79 -15.82
N LEU A 51 5.22 -12.63 -14.80
CA LEU A 51 3.89 -12.06 -14.95
C LEU A 51 3.99 -10.64 -15.53
N ILE A 52 3.35 -10.41 -16.66
CA ILE A 52 3.12 -9.08 -17.22
C ILE A 52 1.62 -8.87 -17.24
N PRO A 53 1.07 -7.93 -16.45
CA PRO A 53 -0.34 -7.61 -16.47
C PRO A 53 -0.83 -7.21 -17.88
N ASN A 54 -2.03 -7.64 -18.22
CA ASN A 54 -2.67 -7.26 -19.47
C ASN A 54 -3.58 -6.03 -19.36
N ASP A 55 -3.55 -5.39 -18.22
CA ASP A 55 -4.33 -4.19 -17.89
C ASP A 55 -3.91 -3.04 -18.79
N THR A 56 -4.88 -2.36 -19.41
CA THR A 56 -4.66 -1.45 -20.53
C THR A 56 -3.77 -0.26 -20.21
N ARG A 57 -3.69 0.15 -18.94
CA ARG A 57 -2.89 1.29 -18.46
C ARG A 57 -1.71 0.88 -17.57
N PHE A 58 -1.39 -0.42 -17.47
CA PHE A 58 -0.26 -0.90 -16.67
C PHE A 58 1.08 -0.24 -17.07
N SER A 59 1.30 -0.03 -18.37
CA SER A 59 2.52 0.61 -18.87
C SER A 59 2.70 2.07 -18.43
N GLU A 60 1.62 2.74 -18.00
CA GLU A 60 1.65 4.10 -17.47
C GLU A 60 2.01 4.14 -15.97
N GLN A 61 1.94 3.00 -15.27
CA GLN A 61 2.27 2.88 -13.84
C GLN A 61 3.80 2.80 -13.65
N TRP A 62 4.47 3.93 -13.80
CA TRP A 62 5.94 4.02 -13.74
C TRP A 62 6.53 3.44 -12.44
N GLY A 63 5.79 3.57 -11.33
CA GLY A 63 6.20 3.07 -10.02
C GLY A 63 6.44 1.57 -9.97
N PHE A 64 5.82 0.78 -10.85
CA PHE A 64 6.01 -0.67 -10.97
C PHE A 64 7.17 -1.06 -11.90
N GLY A 65 7.72 -0.07 -12.62
CA GLY A 65 8.74 -0.29 -13.63
C GLY A 65 10.09 -0.74 -13.09
N THR A 66 10.99 -1.06 -14.03
CA THR A 66 12.36 -1.52 -13.77
C THR A 66 13.37 -0.38 -13.73
N SER A 67 12.95 0.88 -13.90
CA SER A 67 13.83 2.04 -13.76
C SER A 67 14.38 2.12 -12.33
N ASN A 68 15.50 2.83 -12.14
CA ASN A 68 16.11 3.01 -10.81
C ASN A 68 15.18 3.67 -9.78
N ALA A 69 14.05 4.24 -10.22
CA ALA A 69 13.05 4.90 -9.39
C ALA A 69 11.80 4.04 -9.16
N GLY A 70 11.56 3.02 -9.99
CA GLY A 70 10.46 2.07 -9.82
C GLY A 70 10.82 0.93 -8.87
N ILE A 71 9.83 0.26 -8.31
CA ILE A 71 10.03 -0.83 -7.34
C ILE A 71 10.32 -2.19 -7.99
N ASN A 72 10.35 -2.25 -9.34
CA ASN A 72 10.56 -3.51 -10.09
C ASN A 72 9.66 -4.65 -9.57
N ILE A 73 8.35 -4.42 -9.54
CA ILE A 73 7.37 -5.29 -8.85
C ILE A 73 7.27 -6.71 -9.40
N ARG A 74 7.50 -6.91 -10.71
CA ARG A 74 7.24 -8.19 -11.39
C ARG A 74 7.93 -9.39 -10.77
N PRO A 75 9.24 -9.35 -10.41
CA PRO A 75 9.87 -10.46 -9.69
C PRO A 75 9.27 -10.75 -8.30
N ALA A 76 8.67 -9.74 -7.66
CA ALA A 76 7.96 -9.95 -6.39
C ALA A 76 6.64 -10.71 -6.62
N TRP A 77 5.92 -10.42 -7.71
CA TRP A 77 4.69 -11.14 -8.07
C TRP A 77 4.92 -12.62 -8.39
N ASP A 78 6.11 -13.00 -8.84
CA ASP A 78 6.50 -14.42 -9.00
C ASP A 78 6.57 -15.17 -7.66
N LYS A 79 6.67 -14.44 -6.54
CA LYS A 79 6.78 -14.99 -5.19
C LYS A 79 5.48 -14.84 -4.40
N ALA A 80 4.85 -13.66 -4.48
CA ALA A 80 3.64 -13.35 -3.73
C ALA A 80 2.83 -12.25 -4.43
N THR A 81 1.51 -12.36 -4.39
CA THR A 81 0.56 -11.43 -5.00
C THR A 81 -0.45 -10.88 -3.98
N GLY A 82 -0.27 -11.19 -2.70
CA GLY A 82 -1.16 -10.79 -1.61
C GLY A 82 -2.31 -11.75 -1.31
N THR A 83 -2.33 -12.94 -1.90
CA THR A 83 -3.40 -13.93 -1.64
C THR A 83 -3.51 -14.25 -0.15
N GLY A 84 -4.73 -14.12 0.40
CA GLY A 84 -5.03 -14.39 1.81
C GLY A 84 -4.70 -13.23 2.75
N VAL A 85 -4.22 -12.09 2.24
CA VAL A 85 -3.93 -10.89 3.03
C VAL A 85 -5.07 -9.90 2.92
N VAL A 86 -5.45 -9.30 4.04
CA VAL A 86 -6.40 -8.19 4.14
C VAL A 86 -5.62 -6.91 4.45
N VAL A 87 -5.89 -5.86 3.67
CA VAL A 87 -5.34 -4.52 3.90
C VAL A 87 -6.48 -3.57 4.26
N ALA A 88 -6.44 -2.97 5.43
CA ALA A 88 -7.37 -1.89 5.76
C ALA A 88 -6.85 -0.57 5.20
N VAL A 89 -7.64 0.08 4.35
CA VAL A 89 -7.39 1.44 3.86
C VAL A 89 -8.21 2.40 4.71
N ILE A 90 -7.57 3.04 5.68
CA ILE A 90 -8.19 4.03 6.57
C ILE A 90 -8.03 5.41 5.93
N ASP A 91 -9.11 5.92 5.31
CA ASP A 91 -9.05 7.05 4.38
C ASP A 91 -10.42 7.74 4.21
N THR A 92 -10.71 8.34 3.03
CA THR A 92 -11.98 8.99 2.70
C THR A 92 -13.14 8.01 2.44
N GLY A 93 -12.88 6.71 2.43
CA GLY A 93 -13.85 5.68 2.04
C GLY A 93 -13.57 5.12 0.64
N ILE A 94 -14.61 4.58 -0.01
CA ILE A 94 -14.50 3.89 -1.28
C ILE A 94 -15.63 4.29 -2.23
N THR A 95 -15.36 4.39 -3.52
CA THR A 95 -16.41 4.52 -4.55
C THR A 95 -16.52 3.23 -5.36
N ASN A 96 -17.69 3.01 -5.95
CA ASN A 96 -17.91 1.89 -6.86
C ASN A 96 -17.00 2.02 -8.09
N HIS A 97 -16.13 1.03 -8.32
CA HIS A 97 -15.20 1.00 -9.44
C HIS A 97 -15.01 -0.43 -9.94
N ALA A 98 -15.29 -0.69 -11.22
CA ALA A 98 -15.25 -2.04 -11.79
C ALA A 98 -13.87 -2.72 -11.63
N ASP A 99 -12.80 -1.92 -11.69
CA ASP A 99 -11.42 -2.38 -11.53
C ASP A 99 -11.01 -2.59 -10.06
N LEU A 100 -11.95 -2.51 -9.11
CA LEU A 100 -11.66 -2.56 -7.67
C LEU A 100 -12.63 -3.46 -6.90
N ASN A 101 -13.91 -3.47 -7.28
CA ASN A 101 -15.00 -4.07 -6.50
C ASN A 101 -14.76 -5.53 -6.09
N ALA A 102 -14.16 -6.35 -6.95
CA ALA A 102 -13.92 -7.77 -6.67
C ALA A 102 -12.94 -8.01 -5.50
N ASN A 103 -12.15 -7.00 -5.15
CA ASN A 103 -11.17 -7.05 -4.07
C ASN A 103 -11.61 -6.28 -2.80
N ILE A 104 -12.81 -5.67 -2.81
CA ILE A 104 -13.34 -4.93 -1.66
C ILE A 104 -14.16 -5.85 -0.76
N LEU A 105 -13.86 -5.82 0.52
CA LEU A 105 -14.62 -6.45 1.60
C LEU A 105 -15.52 -5.42 2.31
N PRO A 106 -16.50 -5.87 3.10
CA PRO A 106 -17.29 -4.97 3.94
C PRO A 106 -16.40 -4.13 4.86
N GLY A 107 -16.62 -2.82 4.85
CA GLY A 107 -15.91 -1.84 5.67
C GLY A 107 -16.82 -1.14 6.66
N TYR A 108 -16.38 0.03 7.16
CA TYR A 108 -17.13 0.81 8.14
C TYR A 108 -16.82 2.30 8.03
N ASP A 109 -17.78 3.16 8.31
CA ASP A 109 -17.62 4.60 8.48
C ASP A 109 -17.43 4.94 9.97
N PHE A 110 -16.29 5.51 10.31
CA PHE A 110 -15.95 5.96 11.65
C PHE A 110 -16.15 7.45 11.86
N ILE A 111 -16.57 8.22 10.86
CA ILE A 111 -16.80 9.66 11.02
C ILE A 111 -17.97 9.86 11.97
N SER A 112 -17.69 10.38 13.16
CA SER A 112 -18.71 10.60 14.20
C SER A 112 -19.57 11.84 13.95
N ASP A 113 -19.06 12.83 13.23
CA ASP A 113 -19.76 14.07 12.88
C ASP A 113 -20.51 13.92 11.56
N ALA A 114 -21.85 13.85 11.62
CA ALA A 114 -22.72 13.71 10.43
C ALA A 114 -22.55 14.84 9.40
N ALA A 115 -22.14 16.04 9.82
CA ALA A 115 -21.88 17.15 8.90
C ALA A 115 -20.56 16.96 8.12
N MET A 116 -19.61 16.25 8.69
CA MET A 116 -18.36 15.83 8.03
C MET A 116 -18.60 14.59 7.15
N ALA A 117 -19.37 13.61 7.63
CA ALA A 117 -19.69 12.37 6.92
C ALA A 117 -20.53 12.64 5.65
N ARG A 118 -21.54 13.51 5.72
CA ARG A 118 -22.43 13.89 4.61
C ARG A 118 -23.29 12.77 4.03
N ASP A 119 -23.45 11.70 4.74
CA ASP A 119 -24.34 10.57 4.41
C ASP A 119 -25.66 10.61 5.17
N GLY A 120 -25.81 11.58 6.08
CA GLY A 120 -27.03 11.83 6.83
C GLY A 120 -27.02 11.29 8.27
N ASN A 121 -25.97 10.58 8.66
CA ASN A 121 -25.74 10.07 10.00
C ASN A 121 -24.26 10.22 10.43
N GLY A 122 -23.89 9.60 11.54
CA GLY A 122 -22.51 9.44 11.97
C GLY A 122 -22.00 8.05 11.62
N ARG A 123 -21.30 7.42 12.57
CA ARG A 123 -20.70 6.10 12.38
C ARG A 123 -21.70 5.04 11.96
N ASP A 124 -21.42 4.31 10.88
CA ASP A 124 -22.25 3.20 10.40
C ASP A 124 -21.46 2.16 9.57
N ASN A 125 -22.16 1.16 9.01
CA ASN A 125 -21.57 0.09 8.22
C ASN A 125 -21.44 0.41 6.72
N ASN A 126 -21.53 1.67 6.33
CA ASN A 126 -21.42 2.12 4.95
C ASN A 126 -20.11 2.91 4.72
N PRO A 127 -19.02 2.29 4.25
CA PRO A 127 -17.73 2.96 4.03
C PRO A 127 -17.68 3.75 2.72
N ASN A 128 -18.82 4.02 2.07
CA ASN A 128 -18.84 4.76 0.81
C ASN A 128 -18.30 6.18 1.00
N ASP A 129 -17.49 6.63 0.05
CA ASP A 129 -17.01 8.00 -0.01
C ASP A 129 -18.12 8.89 -0.60
N GLU A 130 -18.75 9.73 0.24
CA GLU A 130 -19.77 10.69 -0.16
C GLU A 130 -19.18 12.02 -0.63
N GLY A 131 -17.86 12.12 -0.62
CA GLY A 131 -17.10 13.30 -1.03
C GLY A 131 -16.65 14.17 0.15
N ASP A 132 -15.38 14.54 0.11
CA ASP A 132 -14.70 15.35 1.11
C ASP A 132 -14.59 16.85 0.70
N TRP A 133 -15.28 17.28 -0.38
CA TRP A 133 -15.30 18.65 -0.87
C TRP A 133 -15.72 19.67 0.20
N TYR A 134 -15.33 20.93 0.02
CA TYR A 134 -15.77 22.04 0.88
C TYR A 134 -15.76 23.36 0.12
N GLY A 135 -16.63 24.29 0.57
CA GLY A 135 -16.67 25.66 0.08
C GLY A 135 -15.56 26.53 0.67
N ALA A 136 -15.34 27.69 0.07
CA ALA A 136 -14.34 28.63 0.56
C ALA A 136 -14.62 29.03 2.02
N ASN A 137 -13.58 29.04 2.84
CA ASN A 137 -13.58 29.35 4.27
C ASN A 137 -14.36 28.36 5.17
N GLU A 138 -14.88 27.27 4.65
CA GLU A 138 -15.58 26.28 5.48
C GLU A 138 -14.64 25.46 6.37
N CYS A 139 -13.40 25.25 5.94
CA CYS A 139 -12.39 24.50 6.71
C CYS A 139 -11.37 25.41 7.40
N GLY A 140 -11.64 26.69 7.46
CA GLY A 140 -10.80 27.71 8.08
C GLY A 140 -10.72 29.00 7.28
N SER A 141 -10.51 30.14 7.95
CA SER A 141 -10.38 31.43 7.29
C SER A 141 -9.25 31.43 6.25
N GLY A 142 -9.54 31.86 5.03
CA GLY A 142 -8.58 31.91 3.93
C GLY A 142 -8.38 30.58 3.18
N ILE A 143 -9.00 29.48 3.61
CA ILE A 143 -8.94 28.21 2.88
C ILE A 143 -9.85 28.29 1.65
N PRO A 144 -9.33 28.09 0.42
CA PRO A 144 -10.14 28.08 -0.80
C PRO A 144 -11.04 26.84 -0.84
N ALA A 145 -12.10 26.91 -1.66
CA ALA A 145 -12.93 25.75 -1.93
C ALA A 145 -12.12 24.62 -2.59
N ALA A 146 -12.46 23.38 -2.29
CA ALA A 146 -11.89 22.20 -2.93
C ALA A 146 -12.99 21.21 -3.35
N ASN A 147 -12.74 20.54 -4.48
CA ASN A 147 -13.55 19.40 -4.91
C ASN A 147 -13.25 18.15 -4.08
N SER A 148 -14.12 17.14 -4.19
CA SER A 148 -13.87 15.83 -3.62
C SER A 148 -12.60 15.20 -4.20
N SER A 149 -11.81 14.61 -3.32
CA SER A 149 -10.51 14.02 -3.68
C SER A 149 -10.62 12.58 -4.16
N TRP A 150 -11.60 11.82 -3.68
CA TRP A 150 -11.75 10.36 -3.90
C TRP A 150 -10.49 9.59 -3.51
N HIS A 151 -9.77 10.11 -2.52
CA HIS A 151 -8.43 9.69 -2.16
C HIS A 151 -8.38 8.21 -1.74
N GLY A 152 -9.32 7.75 -0.90
CA GLY A 152 -9.39 6.36 -0.49
C GLY A 152 -9.59 5.37 -1.65
N THR A 153 -10.35 5.77 -2.70
CA THR A 153 -10.50 4.96 -3.93
C THR A 153 -9.19 4.86 -4.68
N HIS A 154 -8.40 5.94 -4.75
CA HIS A 154 -7.09 5.95 -5.40
C HIS A 154 -6.08 5.09 -4.62
N VAL A 155 -6.04 5.22 -3.32
CA VAL A 155 -5.17 4.42 -2.43
C VAL A 155 -5.53 2.93 -2.52
N ALA A 156 -6.82 2.57 -2.44
CA ALA A 156 -7.27 1.19 -2.55
C ALA A 156 -6.90 0.55 -3.89
N GLY A 157 -6.99 1.30 -5.01
CA GLY A 157 -6.55 0.84 -6.32
C GLY A 157 -5.05 0.60 -6.40
N THR A 158 -4.25 1.47 -5.80
CA THR A 158 -2.79 1.27 -5.70
C THR A 158 -2.45 0.00 -4.91
N VAL A 159 -3.22 -0.33 -3.88
CA VAL A 159 -3.06 -1.57 -3.11
C VAL A 159 -3.49 -2.78 -3.92
N ALA A 160 -4.73 -2.82 -4.43
CA ALA A 160 -5.34 -4.05 -4.92
C ALA A 160 -6.34 -3.85 -6.08
N ALA A 161 -6.04 -2.98 -7.05
CA ALA A 161 -6.81 -2.98 -8.30
C ALA A 161 -6.81 -4.38 -8.92
N VAL A 162 -7.94 -4.76 -9.53
CA VAL A 162 -8.11 -6.06 -10.17
C VAL A 162 -7.16 -6.16 -11.36
N THR A 163 -6.24 -7.10 -11.31
CA THR A 163 -5.15 -7.21 -12.28
C THR A 163 -5.39 -8.38 -13.24
N ASN A 164 -4.88 -8.29 -14.46
CA ASN A 164 -5.10 -9.24 -15.55
C ASN A 164 -6.57 -9.34 -16.00
N ASN A 165 -7.29 -8.24 -15.98
CA ASN A 165 -8.69 -8.16 -16.42
C ASN A 165 -8.85 -7.42 -17.76
N SER A 166 -7.73 -7.05 -18.42
CA SER A 166 -7.69 -6.28 -19.68
C SER A 166 -8.29 -4.86 -19.54
N THR A 167 -8.33 -4.31 -18.32
CA THR A 167 -8.96 -3.04 -18.00
C THR A 167 -8.08 -2.26 -17.04
N GLY A 168 -7.96 -0.94 -17.21
CA GLY A 168 -7.37 -0.02 -16.27
C GLY A 168 -5.96 -0.35 -15.80
N VAL A 169 -5.78 -0.50 -14.51
CA VAL A 169 -4.49 -0.52 -13.81
C VAL A 169 -4.28 -1.80 -13.00
N ALA A 170 -3.03 -2.10 -12.67
CA ALA A 170 -2.68 -3.19 -11.76
C ALA A 170 -2.56 -2.71 -10.31
N GLY A 171 -2.95 -3.55 -9.35
CA GLY A 171 -2.70 -3.34 -7.93
C GLY A 171 -1.34 -3.91 -7.50
N THR A 172 -0.71 -3.31 -6.49
CA THR A 172 0.58 -3.78 -5.94
C THR A 172 0.47 -5.21 -5.39
N ALA A 173 -0.59 -5.48 -4.64
CA ALA A 173 -0.94 -6.78 -4.05
C ALA A 173 -2.32 -7.22 -4.58
N PHE A 174 -2.42 -7.44 -5.88
CA PHE A 174 -3.68 -7.56 -6.62
C PHE A 174 -4.57 -8.74 -6.22
N ASN A 175 -4.07 -9.71 -5.48
CA ASN A 175 -4.86 -10.81 -4.89
C ASN A 175 -5.16 -10.59 -3.39
N ALA A 176 -4.69 -9.48 -2.79
CA ALA A 176 -5.12 -9.07 -1.47
C ALA A 176 -6.57 -8.57 -1.49
N LYS A 177 -7.18 -8.51 -0.31
CA LYS A 177 -8.49 -7.88 -0.13
C LYS A 177 -8.35 -6.57 0.64
N VAL A 178 -9.21 -5.61 0.32
CA VAL A 178 -9.23 -4.29 0.96
C VAL A 178 -10.48 -4.17 1.83
N VAL A 179 -10.29 -3.81 3.08
CA VAL A 179 -11.36 -3.33 3.98
C VAL A 179 -11.28 -1.79 3.96
N PRO A 180 -12.22 -1.11 3.31
CA PRO A 180 -12.28 0.36 3.34
C PRO A 180 -12.80 0.82 4.70
N VAL A 181 -12.08 1.74 5.33
CA VAL A 181 -12.45 2.32 6.63
C VAL A 181 -12.47 3.84 6.47
N ARG A 182 -13.67 4.40 6.49
CA ARG A 182 -13.86 5.82 6.27
C ARG A 182 -13.65 6.59 7.56
N VAL A 183 -12.72 7.54 7.53
CA VAL A 183 -12.38 8.43 8.66
C VAL A 183 -12.23 9.88 8.24
N LEU A 184 -12.10 10.14 6.93
CA LEU A 184 -11.91 11.47 6.35
C LEU A 184 -13.18 11.87 5.58
N GLY A 185 -13.72 13.01 5.95
CA GLY A 185 -14.84 13.65 5.26
C GLY A 185 -14.55 15.12 5.02
N LYS A 186 -15.59 15.95 5.05
CA LYS A 186 -15.43 17.42 4.93
C LYS A 186 -14.41 17.94 5.93
N CYS A 187 -13.38 18.61 5.44
CA CYS A 187 -12.30 19.21 6.23
C CYS A 187 -11.36 18.22 6.95
N GLY A 188 -11.38 16.93 6.61
CA GLY A 188 -10.48 15.92 7.20
C GLY A 188 -11.18 14.95 8.16
N GLY A 189 -10.51 14.58 9.25
CA GLY A 189 -11.04 13.62 10.25
C GLY A 189 -10.48 13.86 11.64
N TYR A 190 -11.22 13.40 12.65
CA TYR A 190 -10.79 13.53 14.05
C TYR A 190 -9.84 12.40 14.46
N THR A 191 -8.86 12.74 15.29
CA THR A 191 -7.91 11.76 15.89
C THR A 191 -8.64 10.63 16.61
N SER A 192 -9.75 10.91 17.29
CA SER A 192 -10.55 9.90 18.00
C SER A 192 -11.17 8.87 17.04
N ASP A 193 -11.71 9.33 15.92
CA ASP A 193 -12.31 8.46 14.89
C ASP A 193 -11.24 7.59 14.23
N ILE A 194 -10.07 8.19 13.90
CA ILE A 194 -8.94 7.47 13.32
C ILE A 194 -8.37 6.44 14.30
N ALA A 195 -8.25 6.77 15.59
CA ALA A 195 -7.76 5.84 16.60
C ALA A 195 -8.69 4.63 16.76
N ASP A 196 -10.02 4.85 16.84
CA ASP A 196 -11.02 3.78 16.87
C ASP A 196 -10.96 2.92 15.59
N ALA A 197 -10.79 3.55 14.43
CA ALA A 197 -10.65 2.85 13.16
C ALA A 197 -9.41 1.93 13.14
N ILE A 198 -8.26 2.37 13.66
CA ILE A 198 -7.04 1.55 13.79
C ILE A 198 -7.31 0.33 14.70
N VAL A 199 -7.96 0.55 15.84
CA VAL A 199 -8.33 -0.54 16.77
C VAL A 199 -9.24 -1.54 16.07
N TRP A 200 -10.32 -1.08 15.44
CA TRP A 200 -11.29 -1.94 14.77
C TRP A 200 -10.69 -2.69 13.56
N ALA A 201 -9.94 -2.00 12.71
CA ALA A 201 -9.33 -2.57 11.51
C ALA A 201 -8.42 -3.75 11.85
N SER A 202 -7.70 -3.69 12.99
CA SER A 202 -6.83 -4.75 13.49
C SER A 202 -7.55 -5.84 14.32
N GLY A 203 -8.89 -5.85 14.36
CA GLY A 203 -9.69 -6.85 15.08
C GLY A 203 -9.93 -6.54 16.56
N GLY A 204 -9.60 -5.33 17.02
CA GLY A 204 -9.94 -4.87 18.37
C GLY A 204 -11.41 -4.47 18.48
N THR A 205 -11.91 -4.39 19.70
CA THR A 205 -13.30 -4.01 20.00
C THR A 205 -13.41 -2.50 20.18
N VAL A 206 -14.40 -1.90 19.50
CA VAL A 206 -14.80 -0.51 19.67
C VAL A 206 -16.26 -0.48 20.17
N SER A 207 -16.50 0.27 21.23
CA SER A 207 -17.84 0.35 21.84
C SER A 207 -18.87 0.90 20.86
N GLY A 208 -20.01 0.23 20.72
CA GLY A 208 -21.09 0.63 19.80
C GLY A 208 -20.83 0.32 18.33
N VAL A 209 -19.71 -0.31 17.98
CA VAL A 209 -19.37 -0.71 16.62
C VAL A 209 -19.34 -2.23 16.50
N PRO A 210 -19.97 -2.84 15.47
CA PRO A 210 -19.87 -4.28 15.24
C PRO A 210 -18.43 -4.74 15.09
N ALA A 211 -18.13 -5.98 15.50
CA ALA A 211 -16.80 -6.55 15.31
C ALA A 211 -16.41 -6.61 13.82
N ASN A 212 -15.17 -6.33 13.50
CA ASN A 212 -14.64 -6.51 12.15
C ASN A 212 -14.58 -8.01 11.82
N ALA A 213 -15.31 -8.45 10.80
CA ALA A 213 -15.29 -9.83 10.35
C ALA A 213 -14.01 -10.19 9.56
N ASN A 214 -13.25 -9.17 9.14
CA ASN A 214 -12.05 -9.30 8.31
C ASN A 214 -10.90 -8.47 8.90
N PRO A 215 -10.34 -8.85 10.07
CA PRO A 215 -9.19 -8.14 10.64
C PRO A 215 -8.03 -8.07 9.66
N ALA A 216 -7.41 -6.92 9.57
CA ALA A 216 -6.37 -6.66 8.59
C ALA A 216 -4.97 -7.02 9.11
N GLU A 217 -4.17 -7.69 8.29
CA GLU A 217 -2.74 -7.90 8.52
C GLU A 217 -1.93 -6.62 8.32
N VAL A 218 -2.46 -5.69 7.48
CA VAL A 218 -1.81 -4.41 7.21
C VAL A 218 -2.84 -3.29 7.27
N ILE A 219 -2.53 -2.23 7.99
CA ILE A 219 -3.26 -0.95 7.97
C ILE A 219 -2.45 0.06 7.16
N ASN A 220 -3.09 0.69 6.17
CA ASN A 220 -2.55 1.82 5.43
C ASN A 220 -3.21 3.12 5.90
N LEU A 221 -2.38 4.07 6.34
CA LEU A 221 -2.76 5.42 6.75
C LEU A 221 -2.11 6.43 5.79
N SER A 222 -2.76 6.70 4.65
CA SER A 222 -2.34 7.76 3.73
C SER A 222 -2.88 9.12 4.16
N LEU A 223 -2.77 9.41 5.44
CA LEU A 223 -3.27 10.61 6.11
C LEU A 223 -2.28 11.11 7.16
N GLY A 224 -2.46 12.33 7.61
CA GLY A 224 -1.65 12.89 8.69
C GLY A 224 -1.93 14.37 8.92
N GLY A 225 -1.32 14.89 9.96
CA GLY A 225 -1.40 16.29 10.35
C GLY A 225 -0.12 16.76 11.04
N GLY A 226 -0.03 18.06 11.33
CA GLY A 226 1.05 18.60 12.12
C GLY A 226 0.89 18.27 13.61
N GLY A 227 2.00 17.95 14.27
CA GLY A 227 2.02 17.71 15.70
C GLY A 227 2.91 16.54 16.12
N SER A 228 2.91 16.28 17.43
CA SER A 228 3.58 15.14 18.02
C SER A 228 2.63 13.94 18.15
N CYS A 229 3.17 12.74 18.19
CA CYS A 229 2.39 11.54 18.46
C CYS A 229 1.67 11.67 19.83
N SER A 230 0.34 11.61 19.80
CA SER A 230 -0.46 11.62 21.02
C SER A 230 -0.52 10.25 21.65
N THR A 231 -0.77 10.19 22.95
CA THR A 231 -1.01 8.92 23.66
C THR A 231 -2.16 8.12 23.03
N THR A 232 -3.19 8.80 22.52
CA THR A 232 -4.32 8.17 21.85
C THR A 232 -3.88 7.42 20.58
N TYR A 233 -3.11 8.06 19.70
CA TYR A 233 -2.57 7.38 18.52
C TYR A 233 -1.63 6.24 18.91
N GLN A 234 -0.70 6.50 19.85
CA GLN A 234 0.25 5.49 20.27
C GLN A 234 -0.42 4.24 20.83
N ASN A 235 -1.42 4.40 21.69
CA ASN A 235 -2.16 3.26 22.24
C ASN A 235 -2.92 2.47 21.16
N ALA A 236 -3.51 3.15 20.18
CA ALA A 236 -4.21 2.49 19.06
C ALA A 236 -3.23 1.70 18.18
N ILE A 237 -2.07 2.30 17.87
CA ILE A 237 -1.01 1.68 17.07
C ILE A 237 -0.40 0.48 17.80
N ASP A 238 -0.02 0.65 19.06
CA ASP A 238 0.54 -0.43 19.89
C ASP A 238 -0.43 -1.59 20.04
N GLY A 239 -1.71 -1.28 20.21
CA GLY A 239 -2.77 -2.29 20.23
C GLY A 239 -2.90 -3.05 18.91
N ALA A 240 -2.81 -2.36 17.77
CA ALA A 240 -2.86 -2.98 16.44
C ALA A 240 -1.64 -3.88 16.20
N VAL A 241 -0.44 -3.37 16.48
CA VAL A 241 0.82 -4.14 16.37
C VAL A 241 0.83 -5.32 17.32
N GLY A 242 0.32 -5.16 18.54
CA GLY A 242 0.17 -6.26 19.51
C GLY A 242 -0.79 -7.36 19.06
N ARG A 243 -1.73 -7.07 18.15
CA ARG A 243 -2.60 -8.06 17.48
C ARG A 243 -1.99 -8.66 16.22
N GLY A 244 -0.78 -8.24 15.82
CA GLY A 244 -0.05 -8.75 14.65
C GLY A 244 -0.25 -7.92 13.38
N THR A 245 -0.91 -6.77 13.47
CA THR A 245 -1.15 -5.88 12.32
C THR A 245 0.04 -4.94 12.09
N THR A 246 0.55 -4.86 10.88
CA THR A 246 1.55 -3.86 10.47
C THR A 246 0.87 -2.54 10.15
N VAL A 247 1.38 -1.42 10.70
CA VAL A 247 0.83 -0.09 10.44
C VAL A 247 1.79 0.70 9.55
N VAL A 248 1.32 1.08 8.36
CA VAL A 248 2.08 1.83 7.35
C VAL A 248 1.49 3.22 7.20
N VAL A 249 2.32 4.26 7.28
CA VAL A 249 1.88 5.66 7.35
C VAL A 249 2.64 6.50 6.34
N ALA A 250 1.93 7.39 5.64
CA ALA A 250 2.57 8.40 4.80
C ALA A 250 3.35 9.41 5.67
N ALA A 251 4.58 9.74 5.27
CA ALA A 251 5.42 10.70 5.99
C ALA A 251 4.83 12.11 6.05
N GLY A 252 3.90 12.43 5.13
CA GLY A 252 3.27 13.74 4.97
C GLY A 252 3.83 14.55 3.81
N ASN A 253 3.12 15.65 3.47
CA ASN A 253 3.29 16.39 2.20
C ASN A 253 3.66 17.88 2.42
N CYS A 254 4.29 18.24 3.55
CA CYS A 254 4.57 19.63 3.92
C CYS A 254 6.04 20.02 3.70
N ASN A 255 6.88 19.16 3.08
CA ASN A 255 8.31 19.39 2.91
C ASN A 255 9.02 19.78 4.23
N THR A 256 8.67 19.13 5.32
CA THR A 256 9.20 19.37 6.66
C THR A 256 9.78 18.10 7.27
N ASN A 257 10.42 18.20 8.43
CA ASN A 257 10.92 17.02 9.14
C ASN A 257 9.73 16.18 9.65
N VAL A 258 9.77 14.86 9.41
CA VAL A 258 8.72 13.91 9.80
C VAL A 258 8.46 13.89 11.31
N SER A 259 9.42 14.32 12.12
CA SER A 259 9.25 14.44 13.58
C SER A 259 8.10 15.36 14.02
N SER A 260 7.61 16.21 13.12
CA SER A 260 6.44 17.08 13.34
C SER A 260 5.17 16.60 12.62
N SER A 261 5.14 15.36 12.13
CA SER A 261 4.07 14.82 11.30
C SER A 261 3.42 13.59 11.96
N VAL A 262 2.22 13.75 12.50
CA VAL A 262 1.47 12.66 13.16
C VAL A 262 0.50 12.01 12.17
N PRO A 263 0.32 10.68 12.14
CA PRO A 263 0.91 9.65 13.00
C PRO A 263 2.26 9.08 12.52
N ALA A 264 2.87 9.62 11.47
CA ALA A 264 4.15 9.13 10.94
C ALA A 264 5.31 9.19 11.95
N ASN A 265 5.24 10.11 12.94
CA ASN A 265 6.23 10.22 14.02
C ASN A 265 5.92 9.35 15.24
N CYS A 266 4.90 8.50 15.19
CA CYS A 266 4.61 7.55 16.25
C CYS A 266 5.57 6.35 16.20
N PRO A 267 6.04 5.82 17.32
CA PRO A 267 6.70 4.51 17.37
C PRO A 267 5.83 3.39 16.80
N ASN A 268 6.50 2.32 16.33
CA ASN A 268 5.87 1.09 15.82
C ASN A 268 5.06 1.24 14.53
N VAL A 269 5.27 2.32 13.76
CA VAL A 269 4.76 2.47 12.40
C VAL A 269 5.89 2.32 11.38
N ILE A 270 5.54 2.07 10.12
CA ILE A 270 6.46 2.20 8.98
C ILE A 270 6.14 3.53 8.29
N ALA A 271 6.99 4.52 8.46
CA ALA A 271 6.83 5.84 7.83
C ALA A 271 7.44 5.86 6.42
N VAL A 272 6.62 6.18 5.41
CA VAL A 272 6.97 6.09 3.99
C VAL A 272 7.06 7.48 3.37
N ALA A 273 8.23 7.85 2.86
CA ALA A 273 8.44 9.08 2.09
C ALA A 273 8.17 8.86 0.59
N ALA A 274 7.84 9.94 -0.12
CA ALA A 274 7.52 9.90 -1.55
C ALA A 274 8.74 10.23 -2.43
N THR A 275 8.95 9.41 -3.50
CA THR A 275 9.93 9.68 -4.56
C THR A 275 9.25 10.03 -5.89
N THR A 276 10.01 10.70 -6.76
CA THR A 276 9.64 11.00 -8.14
C THR A 276 10.08 9.88 -9.08
N SER A 277 9.62 9.89 -10.33
CA SER A 277 10.07 8.99 -11.39
C SER A 277 11.56 9.15 -11.76
N ALA A 278 12.21 10.23 -11.33
CA ALA A 278 13.64 10.45 -11.48
C ALA A 278 14.46 9.90 -10.28
N GLY A 279 13.81 9.29 -9.27
CA GLY A 279 14.48 8.76 -8.08
C GLY A 279 14.83 9.81 -7.02
N ALA A 280 14.44 11.06 -7.21
CA ALA A 280 14.61 12.11 -6.21
C ALA A 280 13.46 12.08 -5.19
N ARG A 281 13.69 12.61 -3.99
CA ARG A 281 12.59 12.89 -3.06
C ARG A 281 11.59 13.84 -3.73
N ALA A 282 10.30 13.55 -3.65
CA ALA A 282 9.28 14.47 -4.14
C ALA A 282 9.34 15.79 -3.34
N SER A 283 9.16 16.92 -4.02
CA SER A 283 9.35 18.26 -3.41
C SER A 283 8.46 18.51 -2.21
N PHE A 284 7.29 17.89 -2.17
CA PHE A 284 6.33 17.97 -1.06
C PHE A 284 6.64 16.98 0.08
N SER A 285 7.34 15.88 -0.19
CA SER A 285 7.51 14.81 0.79
C SER A 285 8.24 15.28 2.04
N ASN A 286 7.70 14.93 3.20
CA ASN A 286 8.42 15.06 4.45
C ASN A 286 9.67 14.18 4.47
N TYR A 287 10.63 14.49 5.33
CA TYR A 287 11.95 13.87 5.39
C TYR A 287 12.46 13.78 6.83
N GLY A 288 13.62 13.17 7.02
CA GLY A 288 14.30 13.11 8.33
C GLY A 288 14.53 11.68 8.81
N THR A 289 15.13 11.55 9.99
CA THR A 289 15.58 10.28 10.56
C THR A 289 14.46 9.33 10.98
N GLY A 290 13.20 9.80 11.03
CA GLY A 290 12.03 8.98 11.29
C GLY A 290 11.40 8.37 10.03
N ILE A 291 12.01 8.50 8.84
CA ILE A 291 11.59 7.81 7.63
C ILE A 291 12.21 6.42 7.60
N ASP A 292 11.38 5.40 7.50
CA ASP A 292 11.82 4.00 7.41
C ASP A 292 12.16 3.60 5.98
N ILE A 293 11.35 4.05 5.01
CA ILE A 293 11.51 3.74 3.60
C ILE A 293 10.95 4.85 2.71
N SER A 294 11.44 4.90 1.46
CA SER A 294 10.87 5.76 0.41
C SER A 294 10.32 4.91 -0.73
N ALA A 295 9.21 5.36 -1.31
CA ALA A 295 8.53 4.66 -2.41
C ALA A 295 8.06 5.66 -3.48
N PRO A 296 7.76 5.20 -4.72
CA PRO A 296 7.10 5.99 -5.73
C PRO A 296 5.84 6.66 -5.17
N GLY A 297 5.77 8.01 -5.21
CA GLY A 297 4.69 8.75 -4.56
C GLY A 297 4.26 10.02 -5.31
N GLN A 298 4.84 10.32 -6.48
CA GLN A 298 4.43 11.45 -7.31
C GLN A 298 3.91 10.97 -8.65
N SER A 299 2.78 11.51 -9.11
CA SER A 299 2.14 11.14 -10.38
C SER A 299 1.90 9.62 -10.46
N ILE A 300 1.21 9.09 -9.47
CA ILE A 300 0.86 7.67 -9.37
C ILE A 300 -0.51 7.46 -9.99
N LEU A 301 -0.56 6.64 -11.03
CA LEU A 301 -1.80 6.29 -11.71
C LEU A 301 -2.56 5.21 -10.93
N SER A 302 -3.82 5.47 -10.59
CA SER A 302 -4.70 4.51 -9.91
C SER A 302 -6.19 4.75 -10.24
N THR A 303 -7.07 3.95 -9.63
CA THR A 303 -8.53 4.11 -9.71
C THR A 303 -8.98 5.42 -9.07
N LEU A 304 -9.94 6.11 -9.68
CA LEU A 304 -10.45 7.39 -9.21
C LEU A 304 -11.94 7.56 -9.57
N ASN A 305 -12.53 8.69 -9.21
CA ASN A 305 -13.90 9.07 -9.56
C ASN A 305 -13.93 10.48 -10.18
N THR A 306 -14.87 10.73 -11.11
CA THR A 306 -14.98 12.02 -11.82
C THR A 306 -15.82 13.06 -11.10
N GLY A 307 -16.51 12.69 -10.03
CA GLY A 307 -17.36 13.61 -9.29
C GLY A 307 -16.59 14.79 -8.69
N THR A 308 -17.15 15.96 -8.72
CA THR A 308 -16.53 17.14 -8.09
C THR A 308 -16.99 17.34 -6.64
N THR A 309 -18.17 16.86 -6.31
CA THR A 309 -18.75 16.91 -4.97
C THR A 309 -19.22 15.54 -4.52
N ARG A 310 -20.21 14.96 -5.22
CA ARG A 310 -20.71 13.60 -5.00
C ARG A 310 -20.14 12.64 -6.02
N PRO A 311 -20.17 11.31 -5.75
CA PRO A 311 -19.67 10.32 -6.69
C PRO A 311 -20.27 10.47 -8.10
N GLY A 312 -19.41 10.48 -9.10
CA GLY A 312 -19.73 10.44 -10.52
C GLY A 312 -19.35 9.08 -11.13
N SER A 313 -18.71 9.10 -12.29
CA SER A 313 -18.27 7.89 -12.98
C SER A 313 -16.89 7.45 -12.49
N ALA A 314 -16.63 6.14 -12.53
CA ALA A 314 -15.31 5.56 -12.34
C ALA A 314 -14.33 6.07 -13.42
N THR A 315 -13.10 6.35 -13.01
CA THR A 315 -12.00 6.82 -13.88
C THR A 315 -10.64 6.42 -13.30
N TYR A 316 -9.57 6.88 -13.93
CA TYR A 316 -8.18 6.67 -13.49
C TYR A 316 -7.40 7.98 -13.62
N ALA A 317 -6.58 8.33 -12.64
CA ALA A 317 -5.67 9.49 -12.69
C ALA A 317 -4.41 9.26 -11.85
#